data_25af1c13f0165e5469aed5b14b18d50a
#
_entry.id   25af1c13f0165e5469aed5b14b18d50a
#
_cell.length_a   1.000
_cell.length_b   1.000
_cell.length_c   1.000
_cell.angle_alpha   90.00
_cell.angle_beta   90.00
_cell.angle_gamma   90.00
#
_symmetry.space_group_name_H-M   'P 1'
#
loop_
_entity.id
_entity.type
_entity.pdbx_description
1 polymer ?
#
loop_
_entity_poly.entity_id
_entity_poly.type
_entity_poly.pdbx_seq_one_letter_code
_entity_poly.pdbx_strand_id
1 'polypeptide(L)'
;MVQGTNHKALTDTDTLGGRISLARDASALSLDNAAKMVGVESDVWSAWENDRSEPGREYLETIAASLQVSGLWLSTGFGLGPRWPGDETLF
;
A
#
# COMPACT_ATOMS: atom_id res chain seq x y z
N MET A 1 -24.36 -11.20 -8.03
CA MET A 1 -23.71 -11.72 -6.85
C MET A 1 -22.77 -10.70 -6.26
N VAL A 2 -22.80 -10.62 -4.99
CA VAL A 2 -22.00 -9.63 -4.31
C VAL A 2 -20.56 -10.06 -4.12
N GLN A 3 -20.25 -11.26 -4.50
CA GLN A 3 -18.90 -11.76 -4.31
C GLN A 3 -17.86 -10.88 -4.96
N GLY A 4 -18.22 -10.25 -6.06
CA GLY A 4 -17.25 -9.40 -6.72
C GLY A 4 -16.72 -8.34 -5.81
N THR A 5 -17.59 -7.75 -5.02
CA THR A 5 -17.18 -6.71 -4.09
C THR A 5 -16.28 -7.26 -3.01
N ASN A 6 -16.65 -8.41 -2.47
CA ASN A 6 -15.86 -9.03 -1.42
C ASN A 6 -14.49 -9.45 -1.94
N HIS A 7 -14.46 -9.95 -3.15
CA HIS A 7 -13.20 -10.32 -3.76
C HIS A 7 -12.26 -9.14 -3.85
N LYS A 8 -12.80 -7.99 -4.20
CA LYS A 8 -11.96 -6.82 -4.34
C LYS A 8 -11.32 -6.45 -3.02
N ALA A 9 -12.08 -6.53 -1.95
CA ALA A 9 -11.54 -6.20 -0.64
C ALA A 9 -10.42 -7.16 -0.25
N LEU A 10 -10.61 -8.43 -0.56
CA LEU A 10 -9.58 -9.43 -0.26
C LEU A 10 -8.35 -9.22 -1.12
N THR A 11 -8.58 -8.89 -2.39
CA THR A 11 -7.49 -8.70 -3.32
C THR A 11 -6.59 -7.56 -2.91
N ASP A 12 -7.14 -6.54 -2.26
CA ASP A 12 -6.36 -5.38 -1.86
C ASP A 12 -5.23 -5.75 -0.90
N THR A 13 -5.36 -6.85 -0.17
CA THR A 13 -4.28 -7.27 0.72
C THR A 13 -3.52 -8.46 0.20
N ASP A 14 -4.00 -9.09 -0.88
CA ASP A 14 -3.36 -10.27 -1.44
C ASP A 14 -2.19 -9.94 -2.32
N THR A 15 -2.16 -8.75 -2.92
CA THR A 15 -1.10 -8.40 -3.83
C THR A 15 -0.27 -7.27 -3.26
N LEU A 16 0.96 -7.18 -3.73
CA LEU A 16 1.84 -6.10 -3.32
C LEU A 16 1.23 -4.75 -3.69
N GLY A 17 0.72 -4.63 -4.91
CA GLY A 17 0.11 -3.38 -5.34
C GLY A 17 -1.09 -2.99 -4.49
N GLY A 18 -1.91 -3.97 -4.14
CA GLY A 18 -3.05 -3.72 -3.27
C GLY A 18 -2.62 -3.25 -1.90
N ARG A 19 -1.56 -3.85 -1.37
CA ARG A 19 -1.05 -3.43 -0.06
C ARG A 19 -0.47 -2.02 -0.12
N ILE A 20 0.23 -1.69 -1.20
CA ILE A 20 0.75 -0.33 -1.37
C ILE A 20 -0.40 0.67 -1.41
N SER A 21 -1.44 0.36 -2.16
CA SER A 21 -2.61 1.21 -2.27
C SER A 21 -3.29 1.40 -0.92
N LEU A 22 -3.42 0.31 -0.18
CA LEU A 22 -4.07 0.35 1.12
C LEU A 22 -3.27 1.22 2.09
N ALA A 23 -1.96 1.06 2.10
CA ALA A 23 -1.10 1.83 3.00
C ALA A 23 -1.12 3.32 2.64
N ARG A 24 -1.14 3.63 1.34
CA ARG A 24 -1.22 5.02 0.91
C ARG A 24 -2.55 5.64 1.35
N ASP A 25 -3.62 4.91 1.19
CA ASP A 25 -4.94 5.39 1.57
C ASP A 25 -5.03 5.63 3.07
N ALA A 26 -4.47 4.71 3.85
CA ALA A 26 -4.45 4.85 5.30
C ALA A 26 -3.62 6.06 5.74
N SER A 27 -2.66 6.46 4.93
CA SER A 27 -1.83 7.63 5.21
C SER A 27 -2.46 8.92 4.70
N ALA A 28 -3.61 8.84 4.08
CA ALA A 28 -4.33 9.99 3.54
C ALA A 28 -3.51 10.75 2.50
N LEU A 29 -2.71 10.03 1.73
CA LEU A 29 -1.88 10.64 0.69
C LEU A 29 -2.51 10.44 -0.67
N SER A 30 -2.40 11.47 -1.50
CA SER A 30 -2.75 11.30 -2.90
C SER A 30 -1.68 10.45 -3.58
N LEU A 31 -2.06 9.89 -4.72
CA LEU A 31 -1.11 9.12 -5.50
C LEU A 31 0.09 9.98 -5.90
N ASP A 32 -0.17 11.22 -6.30
CA ASP A 32 0.90 12.12 -6.71
C ASP A 32 1.85 12.43 -5.55
N ASN A 33 1.31 12.66 -4.38
CA ASN A 33 2.14 12.97 -3.23
C ASN A 33 2.96 11.77 -2.79
N ALA A 34 2.37 10.59 -2.85
CA ALA A 34 3.10 9.37 -2.49
C ALA A 34 4.27 9.15 -3.46
N ALA A 35 4.01 9.34 -4.75
CA ALA A 35 5.06 9.19 -5.75
C ALA A 35 6.19 10.18 -5.49
N LYS A 36 5.85 11.42 -5.17
CA LYS A 36 6.85 12.42 -4.85
C LYS A 36 7.69 12.04 -3.64
N MET A 37 7.05 11.51 -2.62
CA MET A 37 7.77 11.14 -1.41
C MET A 37 8.83 10.10 -1.68
N VAL A 38 8.55 9.22 -2.61
CA VAL A 38 9.45 8.12 -2.94
C VAL A 38 10.41 8.50 -4.06
N GLY A 39 10.09 9.56 -4.80
CA GLY A 39 10.96 10.04 -5.84
C GLY A 39 10.73 9.39 -7.19
N VAL A 40 9.48 9.04 -7.49
CA VAL A 40 9.15 8.43 -8.78
C VAL A 40 8.02 9.21 -9.41
N GLU A 41 7.82 8.96 -10.71
CA GLU A 41 6.71 9.55 -11.43
C GLU A 41 5.40 8.91 -10.99
N SER A 42 4.32 9.67 -11.12
CA SER A 42 3.00 9.17 -10.76
C SER A 42 2.63 7.92 -11.55
N ASP A 43 3.04 7.87 -12.81
CA ASP A 43 2.76 6.69 -13.63
C ASP A 43 3.43 5.44 -13.08
N VAL A 44 4.64 5.59 -12.57
CA VAL A 44 5.37 4.48 -12.00
C VAL A 44 4.65 3.99 -10.74
N TRP A 45 4.25 4.93 -9.88
CA TRP A 45 3.53 4.56 -8.66
C TRP A 45 2.22 3.87 -9.01
N SER A 46 1.49 4.41 -9.98
CA SER A 46 0.22 3.84 -10.40
C SER A 46 0.39 2.41 -10.89
N ALA A 47 1.45 2.17 -11.65
CA ALA A 47 1.71 0.82 -12.14
C ALA A 47 1.97 -0.14 -10.98
N TRP A 48 2.64 0.33 -9.94
CA TRP A 48 2.86 -0.49 -8.75
C TRP A 48 1.54 -0.84 -8.06
N GLU A 49 0.66 0.14 -7.89
CA GLU A 49 -0.60 -0.10 -7.21
C GLU A 49 -1.51 -1.03 -7.99
N ASN A 50 -1.34 -1.07 -9.30
CA ASN A 50 -2.18 -1.89 -10.17
C ASN A 50 -1.52 -3.20 -10.56
N ASP A 51 -0.40 -3.51 -9.93
CA ASP A 51 0.32 -4.77 -10.15
C ASP A 51 0.77 -4.96 -11.58
N ARG A 52 0.99 -3.87 -12.29
CA ARG A 52 1.56 -3.93 -13.63
C ARG A 52 3.07 -3.99 -13.61
N SER A 53 3.67 -3.52 -12.54
CA SER A 53 5.09 -3.66 -12.31
C SER A 53 5.31 -3.69 -10.81
N GLU A 54 6.51 -4.04 -10.40
CA GLU A 54 6.83 -4.15 -8.98
C GLU A 54 7.95 -3.19 -8.65
N PRO A 55 7.86 -2.53 -7.50
CA PRO A 55 9.00 -1.74 -7.04
C PRO A 55 10.14 -2.65 -6.67
N GLY A 56 11.36 -2.21 -6.97
CA GLY A 56 12.52 -2.95 -6.53
C GLY A 56 12.68 -2.87 -5.02
N ARG A 57 13.62 -3.68 -4.52
CA ARG A 57 13.81 -3.78 -3.08
C ARG A 57 14.05 -2.42 -2.43
N GLU A 58 14.86 -1.58 -3.08
CA GLU A 58 15.16 -0.27 -2.53
C GLU A 58 13.91 0.56 -2.35
N TYR A 59 13.05 0.50 -3.34
CA TYR A 59 11.80 1.26 -3.25
C TYR A 59 10.86 0.68 -2.22
N LEU A 60 10.85 -0.64 -2.07
CA LEU A 60 10.00 -1.25 -1.06
C LEU A 60 10.34 -0.74 0.33
N GLU A 61 11.61 -0.61 0.63
CA GLU A 61 12.03 -0.09 1.93
C GLU A 61 11.61 1.35 2.10
N THR A 62 11.79 2.15 1.06
CA THR A 62 11.41 3.55 1.10
C THR A 62 9.90 3.70 1.25
N ILE A 63 9.16 2.89 0.51
CA ILE A 63 7.70 2.93 0.58
C ILE A 63 7.23 2.58 1.99
N ALA A 64 7.78 1.52 2.55
CA ALA A 64 7.39 1.10 3.90
C ALA A 64 7.65 2.19 4.91
N ALA A 65 8.84 2.80 4.84
CA ALA A 65 9.19 3.87 5.75
C ALA A 65 8.29 5.09 5.56
N SER A 66 8.04 5.45 4.31
CA SER A 66 7.24 6.63 4.01
C SER A 66 5.79 6.47 4.43
N LEU A 67 5.27 5.27 4.30
CA LEU A 67 3.88 5.00 4.63
C LEU A 67 3.72 4.42 6.03
N GLN A 68 4.83 4.28 6.75
CA GLN A 68 4.84 3.85 8.15
C GLN A 68 4.20 2.48 8.33
N VAL A 69 4.56 1.56 7.46
CA VAL A 69 4.15 0.17 7.61
C VAL A 69 5.40 -0.69 7.68
N SER A 70 5.25 -1.91 8.16
CA SER A 70 6.39 -2.81 8.22
C SER A 70 6.73 -3.28 6.82
N GLY A 71 8.03 -3.41 6.55
CA GLY A 71 8.48 -3.94 5.28
C GLY A 71 8.03 -5.36 5.06
N LEU A 72 7.98 -6.13 6.14
CA LEU A 72 7.50 -7.50 6.06
C LEU A 72 6.05 -7.55 5.63
N TRP A 73 5.21 -6.71 6.24
CA TRP A 73 3.81 -6.68 5.83
C TRP A 73 3.66 -6.27 4.37
N LEU A 74 4.41 -5.25 3.97
CA LEU A 74 4.30 -4.77 2.61
C LEU A 74 4.65 -5.86 1.62
N SER A 75 5.72 -6.60 1.90
CA SER A 75 6.22 -7.63 0.98
C SER A 75 5.40 -8.91 1.01
N THR A 76 4.88 -9.28 2.17
CA THR A 76 4.29 -10.61 2.33
C THR A 76 2.84 -10.60 2.75
N GLY A 77 2.35 -9.51 3.30
CA GLY A 77 1.02 -9.46 3.88
C GLY A 77 0.97 -9.86 5.33
N PHE A 78 2.08 -10.31 5.90
CA PHE A 78 2.14 -10.69 7.31
C PHE A 78 2.83 -9.59 8.10
N GLY A 79 2.44 -9.45 9.35
CA GLY A 79 3.02 -8.45 10.20
C GLY A 79 2.11 -7.25 10.34
N LEU A 80 2.68 -6.14 10.79
CA LEU A 80 1.90 -4.94 11.06
C LEU A 80 1.63 -4.19 9.79
N GLY A 81 0.36 -4.07 9.46
CA GLY A 81 -0.07 -3.27 8.32
C GLY A 81 -0.28 -1.82 8.72
N PRO A 82 -1.00 -1.09 7.87
CA PRO A 82 -1.22 0.32 8.14
C PRO A 82 -2.13 0.54 9.33
N ARG A 83 -1.96 1.70 9.94
CA ARG A 83 -2.84 2.14 11.01
C ARG A 83 -3.86 3.09 10.45
N TRP A 84 -5.12 2.80 10.74
CA TRP A 84 -6.19 3.67 10.31
C TRP A 84 -6.53 4.65 11.42
N PRO A 85 -7.03 5.82 11.06
CA PRO A 85 -7.47 6.76 12.07
C PRO A 85 -8.50 6.09 12.98
N GLY A 86 -8.27 6.15 14.26
CA GLY A 86 -9.17 5.56 15.20
C GLY A 86 -8.78 4.19 15.70
N ASP A 87 -7.82 3.55 15.06
CA ASP A 87 -7.41 2.22 15.52
C ASP A 87 -6.91 2.25 16.94
N GLU A 88 -6.15 3.27 17.28
CA GLU A 88 -5.60 3.33 18.62
C GLU A 88 -6.64 3.65 19.66
N THR A 89 -7.84 4.03 19.27
CA THR A 89 -8.90 4.28 20.23
C THR A 89 -9.58 3.01 20.66
N LEU A 90 -9.21 1.89 20.07
CA LEU A 90 -9.80 0.61 20.45
C LEU A 90 -9.24 0.08 21.75
N PHE A 91 -8.24 0.73 22.29
CA PHE A 91 -7.62 0.27 23.53
C PHE A 91 -7.92 1.21 24.70
#